data_df5c68fef88cdab467e9aa6d2322b4de
#
_entry.id   df5c68fef88cdab467e9aa6d2322b4de
#
_cell.length_a   1.000
_cell.length_b   1.000
_cell.length_c   1.000
_cell.angle_alpha   90.00
_cell.angle_beta   90.00
_cell.angle_gamma   90.00
#
_symmetry.space_group_name_H-M   'P 1'
#
loop_
_entity.id
_entity.type
_entity.pdbx_description
1 polymer ?
#
loop_
_entity_poly.entity_id
_entity_poly.type
_entity_poly.pdbx_seq_one_letter_code
_entity_poly.pdbx_strand_id
1 'polypeptide(L)'
;MSKEKIDNKRLGYWASQEQYSMQDLLKFVVEAEKCGFDSCMTSDHFHPWWHDNGYGNFTWIWITAAAERTKRMQFTTGVTAAVYRYNPAIIAQAFASLDILYPGRIGLGIGTGEAMNEVPLGFDWPEAKTRLARTTEAIQIIKKLWRKEEDVGKVKESEGNERSYYYDNDGFLYFNGQYFKIKNAKLYSPPLMKIPLYMAASGEEATRIAGRYTDGLITVQKPDKSKEIFDIFDKSASEQGKDPRSLEKIAKPKISYSEDYDKALKATEFWRASLIEDVFDLDISDPRKLEQKAKEEVPDEKVKESTLIVTSIEDLIKPIEEYFKVGYTRVYIHSTSPNEIEFIQVFCNEVLSYFNDATKM
;
A
#
# COMPACT_ATOMS: atom_id res chain seq x y z
N MET A 1 0.99 -8.42 35.81
CA MET A 1 1.40 -8.63 34.43
C MET A 1 0.47 -7.82 33.54
N SER A 2 0.84 -6.60 33.27
CA SER A 2 0.10 -5.66 32.45
C SER A 2 1.11 -4.64 31.98
N LYS A 3 1.06 -4.29 30.73
CA LYS A 3 1.80 -3.24 30.00
C LYS A 3 2.70 -3.81 28.91
N GLU A 4 2.04 -4.24 27.86
CA GLU A 4 2.49 -4.05 26.50
C GLU A 4 1.24 -3.95 25.61
N LYS A 5 0.39 -2.97 25.89
CA LYS A 5 -0.41 -2.37 24.82
C LYS A 5 0.59 -1.59 23.99
N ILE A 6 0.95 -2.16 22.87
CA ILE A 6 1.74 -1.47 21.87
C ILE A 6 0.96 -0.23 21.48
N ASP A 7 1.45 0.90 21.91
CA ASP A 7 1.01 2.22 21.46
C ASP A 7 1.56 2.46 20.04
N ASN A 8 1.17 1.60 19.09
CA ASN A 8 1.60 1.63 17.70
C ASN A 8 0.66 2.46 16.84
N LYS A 9 0.22 3.59 17.34
CA LYS A 9 -0.51 4.57 16.55
C LYS A 9 0.47 5.39 15.74
N ARG A 10 0.59 5.13 14.44
CA ARG A 10 1.55 5.81 13.58
C ARG A 10 0.87 6.55 12.46
N LEU A 11 1.27 7.79 12.23
CA LEU A 11 0.89 8.57 11.06
C LEU A 11 2.03 8.52 10.04
N GLY A 12 1.68 8.21 8.79
CA GLY A 12 2.61 8.21 7.67
C GLY A 12 2.19 9.20 6.58
N TYR A 13 3.13 9.61 5.77
CA TYR A 13 2.90 10.45 4.60
C TYR A 13 2.54 9.58 3.38
N TRP A 14 1.59 10.04 2.55
CA TRP A 14 1.29 9.40 1.27
C TRP A 14 1.87 10.21 0.11
N ALA A 15 2.71 9.59 -0.72
CA ALA A 15 3.26 10.18 -1.93
C ALA A 15 2.52 9.70 -3.18
N SER A 16 1.75 10.61 -3.81
CA SER A 16 0.91 10.31 -4.97
C SER A 16 1.71 10.40 -6.27
N GLN A 17 2.17 9.28 -6.80
CA GLN A 17 2.97 9.22 -8.04
C GLN A 17 2.19 9.67 -9.28
N GLU A 18 0.87 9.65 -9.23
CA GLU A 18 -0.03 10.06 -10.31
C GLU A 18 -0.32 11.56 -10.31
N GLN A 19 -0.22 12.22 -9.15
CA GLN A 19 -0.63 13.61 -8.97
C GLN A 19 0.51 14.62 -9.12
N TYR A 20 1.75 14.20 -8.83
CA TYR A 20 2.89 15.10 -8.77
C TYR A 20 4.08 14.59 -9.57
N SER A 21 4.94 15.52 -10.01
CA SER A 21 6.22 15.16 -10.61
C SER A 21 7.13 14.43 -9.61
N MET A 22 8.05 13.60 -10.11
CA MET A 22 9.05 12.95 -9.24
C MET A 22 9.85 13.97 -8.41
N GLN A 23 10.18 15.11 -8.99
CA GLN A 23 10.96 16.16 -8.35
C GLN A 23 10.19 16.82 -7.20
N ASP A 24 8.91 17.07 -7.38
CA ASP A 24 8.08 17.64 -6.33
C ASP A 24 7.84 16.65 -5.21
N LEU A 25 7.56 15.38 -5.54
CA LEU A 25 7.45 14.32 -4.53
C LEU A 25 8.74 14.13 -3.72
N LEU A 26 9.94 14.33 -4.31
CA LEU A 26 11.20 14.31 -3.56
C LEU A 26 11.32 15.49 -2.59
N LYS A 27 10.83 16.67 -2.95
CA LYS A 27 10.77 17.82 -2.02
C LYS A 27 9.79 17.54 -0.88
N PHE A 28 8.61 17.03 -1.21
CA PHE A 28 7.55 16.75 -0.24
C PHE A 28 7.97 15.70 0.79
N VAL A 29 8.56 14.59 0.37
CA VAL A 29 8.98 13.53 1.29
C VAL A 29 10.12 13.97 2.21
N VAL A 30 11.04 14.80 1.71
CA VAL A 30 12.10 15.40 2.54
C VAL A 30 11.52 16.35 3.57
N GLU A 31 10.53 17.16 3.19
CA GLU A 31 9.85 18.05 4.12
C GLU A 31 9.03 17.24 5.15
N ALA A 32 8.32 16.20 4.73
CA ALA A 32 7.59 15.31 5.62
C ALA A 32 8.52 14.66 6.68
N GLU A 33 9.72 14.18 6.28
CA GLU A 33 10.68 13.65 7.26
C GLU A 33 11.18 14.72 8.24
N LYS A 34 11.49 15.94 7.76
CA LYS A 34 11.90 17.06 8.62
C LYS A 34 10.83 17.41 9.64
N CYS A 35 9.60 17.40 9.22
CA CYS A 35 8.44 17.66 10.07
C CYS A 35 8.14 16.55 11.08
N GLY A 36 8.66 15.34 10.91
CA GLY A 36 8.53 14.26 11.90
C GLY A 36 7.81 13.01 11.44
N PHE A 37 7.34 12.92 10.19
CA PHE A 37 6.88 11.64 9.66
C PHE A 37 8.03 10.63 9.61
N ASP A 38 7.74 9.39 9.96
CA ASP A 38 8.70 8.28 9.98
C ASP A 38 8.49 7.27 8.84
N SER A 39 7.37 7.37 8.14
CA SER A 39 7.00 6.45 7.07
C SER A 39 6.29 7.15 5.92
N CYS A 40 6.54 6.65 4.72
CA CYS A 40 5.91 7.07 3.48
C CYS A 40 5.36 5.85 2.74
N MET A 41 4.09 5.91 2.36
CA MET A 41 3.50 4.97 1.42
C MET A 41 3.32 5.68 0.08
N THR A 42 3.56 4.97 -1.03
CA THR A 42 3.51 5.58 -2.36
C THR A 42 2.79 4.68 -3.35
N SER A 43 1.97 5.25 -4.21
CA SER A 43 1.29 4.53 -5.29
C SER A 43 2.27 3.97 -6.33
N ASP A 44 1.87 2.92 -7.04
CA ASP A 44 2.65 2.27 -8.09
C ASP A 44 1.75 2.02 -9.31
N HIS A 45 1.64 3.01 -10.15
CA HIS A 45 0.77 3.05 -11.32
C HIS A 45 1.54 3.24 -12.61
N PHE A 46 1.02 2.69 -13.71
CA PHE A 46 1.49 2.97 -15.08
C PHE A 46 0.75 4.18 -15.65
N HIS A 47 -0.58 4.23 -15.49
CA HIS A 47 -1.42 5.37 -15.86
C HIS A 47 -1.99 6.05 -14.59
N PRO A 48 -2.20 7.38 -14.61
CA PRO A 48 -2.89 8.10 -13.54
C PRO A 48 -4.40 7.83 -13.57
N TRP A 49 -5.06 8.09 -12.44
CA TRP A 49 -6.53 8.08 -12.34
C TRP A 49 -7.22 9.20 -13.13
N TRP A 50 -6.47 10.27 -13.42
CA TRP A 50 -6.95 11.48 -14.07
C TRP A 50 -6.01 11.87 -15.18
N HIS A 51 -6.57 12.18 -16.38
CA HIS A 51 -5.76 12.47 -17.56
C HIS A 51 -5.09 13.82 -17.47
N ASP A 52 -5.88 14.87 -17.15
CA ASP A 52 -5.39 16.23 -17.13
C ASP A 52 -4.37 16.45 -16.02
N ASN A 53 -3.14 16.85 -16.36
CA ASN A 53 -2.02 17.06 -15.44
C ASN A 53 -1.62 15.81 -14.63
N GLY A 54 -1.97 14.62 -15.08
CA GLY A 54 -1.56 13.36 -14.45
C GLY A 54 -0.12 12.97 -14.77
N TYR A 55 0.50 12.23 -13.86
CA TYR A 55 1.84 11.67 -14.00
C TYR A 55 1.79 10.14 -13.98
N GLY A 56 2.83 9.50 -14.52
CA GLY A 56 3.04 8.06 -14.51
C GLY A 56 4.49 7.75 -14.12
N ASN A 57 4.81 7.98 -12.86
CA ASN A 57 6.17 7.83 -12.36
C ASN A 57 6.50 6.36 -12.06
N PHE A 58 7.75 5.93 -12.33
CA PHE A 58 8.19 4.59 -11.93
C PHE A 58 8.56 4.58 -10.45
N THR A 59 7.70 4.00 -9.64
CA THR A 59 7.71 4.10 -8.17
C THR A 59 9.00 3.57 -7.53
N TRP A 60 9.54 2.45 -7.98
CA TRP A 60 10.73 1.85 -7.34
C TRP A 60 11.99 2.70 -7.56
N ILE A 61 12.10 3.38 -8.71
CA ILE A 61 13.17 4.35 -8.97
C ILE A 61 13.00 5.56 -8.05
N TRP A 62 11.75 6.06 -7.90
CA TRP A 62 11.49 7.18 -7.00
C TRP A 62 11.79 6.82 -5.52
N ILE A 63 11.40 5.61 -5.06
CA ILE A 63 11.72 5.15 -3.71
C ILE A 63 13.24 5.17 -3.45
N THR A 64 14.05 4.71 -4.41
CA THR A 64 15.51 4.76 -4.30
C THR A 64 16.00 6.19 -4.10
N ALA A 65 15.54 7.12 -4.93
CA ALA A 65 15.93 8.53 -4.85
C ALA A 65 15.44 9.22 -3.58
N ALA A 66 14.25 8.84 -3.07
CA ALA A 66 13.67 9.36 -1.85
C ALA A 66 14.39 8.82 -0.60
N ALA A 67 14.71 7.52 -0.59
CA ALA A 67 15.44 6.89 0.50
C ALA A 67 16.86 7.43 0.64
N GLU A 68 17.52 7.80 -0.47
CA GLU A 68 18.83 8.44 -0.47
C GLU A 68 18.80 9.86 0.11
N ARG A 69 17.69 10.58 -0.04
CA ARG A 69 17.50 11.95 0.45
C ARG A 69 16.96 12.04 1.88
N THR A 70 16.52 10.91 2.43
CA THR A 70 15.96 10.82 3.79
C THR A 70 16.81 9.87 4.64
N LYS A 71 16.72 9.99 5.96
CA LYS A 71 17.56 9.20 6.87
C LYS A 71 16.79 8.13 7.64
N ARG A 72 15.53 8.39 7.99
CA ARG A 72 14.71 7.55 8.87
C ARG A 72 13.46 7.02 8.18
N MET A 73 12.98 7.75 7.15
CA MET A 73 11.74 7.44 6.46
C MET A 73 11.71 6.00 5.97
N GLN A 74 10.70 5.25 6.39
CA GLN A 74 10.38 3.94 5.85
C GLN A 74 9.54 4.10 4.59
N PHE A 75 9.76 3.29 3.58
CA PHE A 75 9.04 3.35 2.31
C PHE A 75 8.29 2.05 2.04
N THR A 76 7.02 2.17 1.67
CA THR A 76 6.16 1.04 1.30
C THR A 76 5.36 1.39 0.05
N THR A 77 5.16 0.44 -0.85
CA THR A 77 4.24 0.64 -1.99
C THR A 77 2.78 0.47 -1.56
N GLY A 78 1.90 1.26 -2.11
CA GLY A 78 0.48 1.22 -1.79
C GLY A 78 -0.40 1.29 -3.06
N VAL A 79 -0.36 0.27 -3.95
CA VAL A 79 0.33 -1.02 -3.83
C VAL A 79 0.95 -1.43 -5.17
N THR A 80 1.96 -2.29 -5.14
CA THR A 80 2.49 -2.91 -6.34
C THR A 80 1.58 -4.05 -6.79
N ALA A 81 1.16 -4.05 -8.06
CA ALA A 81 0.37 -5.13 -8.63
C ALA A 81 1.28 -6.26 -9.14
N ALA A 82 1.14 -7.45 -8.56
CA ALA A 82 1.90 -8.64 -8.94
C ALA A 82 1.04 -9.59 -9.81
N VAL A 83 0.26 -9.05 -10.74
CA VAL A 83 -0.67 -9.82 -11.57
C VAL A 83 -0.06 -10.15 -12.92
N TYR A 84 0.31 -9.14 -13.71
CA TYR A 84 0.92 -9.31 -15.03
C TYR A 84 2.14 -8.42 -15.26
N ARG A 85 2.02 -7.12 -14.98
CA ARG A 85 3.04 -6.10 -15.25
C ARG A 85 4.41 -6.46 -14.68
N TYR A 86 4.43 -7.06 -13.51
CA TYR A 86 5.65 -7.50 -12.85
C TYR A 86 5.65 -9.00 -12.58
N ASN A 87 6.71 -9.68 -13.00
CA ASN A 87 6.97 -11.05 -12.55
C ASN A 87 7.31 -11.04 -11.05
N PRO A 88 6.73 -11.93 -10.22
CA PRO A 88 6.99 -11.96 -8.78
C PRO A 88 8.47 -12.15 -8.40
N ALA A 89 9.26 -12.84 -9.22
CA ALA A 89 10.70 -12.96 -8.99
C ALA A 89 11.45 -11.64 -9.19
N ILE A 90 10.99 -10.80 -10.13
CA ILE A 90 11.53 -9.44 -10.33
C ILE A 90 11.15 -8.52 -9.17
N ILE A 91 9.91 -8.61 -8.67
CA ILE A 91 9.51 -7.89 -7.45
C ILE A 91 10.41 -8.30 -6.28
N ALA A 92 10.59 -9.61 -6.08
CA ALA A 92 11.43 -10.12 -4.99
C ALA A 92 12.87 -9.60 -5.10
N GLN A 93 13.46 -9.60 -6.29
CA GLN A 93 14.81 -9.09 -6.53
C GLN A 93 14.93 -7.59 -6.29
N ALA A 94 13.97 -6.81 -6.80
CA ALA A 94 13.99 -5.34 -6.67
C ALA A 94 13.89 -4.90 -5.21
N PHE A 95 12.96 -5.49 -4.44
CA PHE A 95 12.78 -5.14 -3.03
C PHE A 95 13.93 -5.66 -2.15
N ALA A 96 14.51 -6.82 -2.47
CA ALA A 96 15.75 -7.27 -1.81
C ALA A 96 16.89 -6.27 -2.05
N SER A 97 17.04 -5.77 -3.28
CA SER A 97 18.06 -4.76 -3.59
C SER A 97 17.82 -3.44 -2.87
N LEU A 98 16.57 -3.01 -2.76
CA LEU A 98 16.19 -1.82 -1.99
C LEU A 98 16.52 -2.01 -0.50
N ASP A 99 16.24 -3.18 0.09
CA ASP A 99 16.55 -3.44 1.49
C ASP A 99 18.06 -3.51 1.75
N ILE A 100 18.85 -4.00 0.80
CA ILE A 100 20.32 -4.00 0.89
C ILE A 100 20.87 -2.57 0.92
N LEU A 101 20.31 -1.67 0.11
CA LEU A 101 20.70 -0.25 0.08
C LEU A 101 20.19 0.50 1.33
N TYR A 102 19.00 0.17 1.83
CA TYR A 102 18.31 0.87 2.91
C TYR A 102 17.74 -0.11 3.94
N PRO A 103 18.60 -0.82 4.70
CA PRO A 103 18.18 -1.92 5.57
C PRO A 103 17.10 -1.50 6.58
N GLY A 104 16.01 -2.27 6.63
CA GLY A 104 14.90 -2.07 7.55
C GLY A 104 13.99 -0.86 7.23
N ARG A 105 14.22 -0.18 6.11
CA ARG A 105 13.42 0.98 5.68
C ARG A 105 12.45 0.67 4.54
N ILE A 106 12.41 -0.57 4.07
CA ILE A 106 11.63 -0.97 2.89
C ILE A 106 10.52 -1.94 3.27
N GLY A 107 9.31 -1.68 2.78
CA GLY A 107 8.16 -2.56 2.84
C GLY A 107 7.54 -2.77 1.45
N LEU A 108 6.86 -3.87 1.26
CA LEU A 108 6.10 -4.16 0.03
C LEU A 108 4.62 -4.23 0.34
N GLY A 109 3.85 -3.28 -0.20
CA GLY A 109 2.41 -3.43 -0.32
C GLY A 109 2.06 -4.04 -1.67
N ILE A 110 1.20 -5.05 -1.68
CA ILE A 110 0.81 -5.80 -2.87
C ILE A 110 -0.71 -5.76 -3.06
N GLY A 111 -1.16 -5.72 -4.30
CA GLY A 111 -2.58 -5.70 -4.66
C GLY A 111 -2.89 -6.48 -5.93
N THR A 112 -4.18 -6.53 -6.25
CA THR A 112 -4.70 -7.25 -7.42
C THR A 112 -4.64 -6.45 -8.72
N GLY A 113 -4.17 -5.20 -8.66
CA GLY A 113 -4.00 -4.31 -9.81
C GLY A 113 -5.30 -3.66 -10.30
N GLU A 114 -5.16 -2.86 -11.31
CA GLU A 114 -6.24 -2.17 -12.05
C GLU A 114 -5.97 -2.26 -13.57
N ALA A 115 -7.05 -2.26 -14.36
CA ALA A 115 -6.96 -2.35 -15.83
C ALA A 115 -6.04 -1.27 -16.42
N MET A 116 -6.08 -0.05 -15.88
CA MET A 116 -5.26 1.07 -16.32
C MET A 116 -3.75 0.84 -16.20
N ASN A 117 -3.33 -0.13 -15.42
CA ASN A 117 -1.92 -0.46 -15.20
C ASN A 117 -1.44 -1.67 -16.01
N GLU A 118 -2.36 -2.56 -16.42
CA GLU A 118 -2.02 -3.83 -17.04
C GLU A 118 -2.35 -3.85 -18.55
N VAL A 119 -3.54 -3.37 -18.93
CA VAL A 119 -4.02 -3.39 -20.32
C VAL A 119 -3.14 -2.57 -21.27
N PRO A 120 -2.62 -1.38 -20.90
CA PRO A 120 -1.74 -0.61 -21.78
C PRO A 120 -0.42 -1.34 -22.13
N LEU A 121 -0.06 -2.36 -21.36
CA LEU A 121 1.13 -3.17 -21.58
C LEU A 121 0.84 -4.43 -22.42
N GLY A 122 -0.38 -4.55 -22.95
CA GLY A 122 -0.77 -5.65 -23.83
C GLY A 122 -1.34 -6.87 -23.10
N PHE A 123 -1.74 -6.72 -21.84
CA PHE A 123 -2.39 -7.79 -21.07
C PHE A 123 -3.89 -7.65 -21.07
N ASP A 124 -4.60 -8.79 -21.07
CA ASP A 124 -6.04 -8.81 -20.83
C ASP A 124 -6.34 -8.49 -19.34
N TRP A 125 -7.53 -7.95 -19.08
CA TRP A 125 -8.01 -7.70 -17.74
C TRP A 125 -8.94 -8.83 -17.28
N PRO A 126 -8.47 -9.77 -16.43
CA PRO A 126 -9.26 -10.92 -16.02
C PRO A 126 -10.18 -10.60 -14.85
N GLU A 127 -11.11 -11.53 -14.59
CA GLU A 127 -11.99 -11.48 -13.43
C GLU A 127 -11.23 -11.35 -12.09
N ALA A 128 -11.88 -10.71 -11.11
CA ALA A 128 -11.33 -10.49 -9.77
C ALA A 128 -10.77 -11.76 -9.10
N LYS A 129 -11.48 -12.90 -9.25
CA LYS A 129 -11.02 -14.20 -8.72
C LYS A 129 -9.70 -14.65 -9.31
N THR A 130 -9.51 -14.49 -10.61
CA THR A 130 -8.25 -14.82 -11.30
C THR A 130 -7.13 -13.90 -10.85
N ARG A 131 -7.38 -12.59 -10.75
CA ARG A 131 -6.38 -11.62 -10.24
C ARG A 131 -5.95 -11.95 -8.82
N LEU A 132 -6.91 -12.26 -7.95
CA LEU A 132 -6.64 -12.63 -6.57
C LEU A 132 -5.81 -13.93 -6.46
N ALA A 133 -6.13 -14.94 -7.27
CA ALA A 133 -5.38 -16.19 -7.29
C ALA A 133 -3.95 -16.00 -7.81
N ARG A 134 -3.74 -15.16 -8.83
CA ARG A 134 -2.40 -14.78 -9.31
C ARG A 134 -1.61 -14.04 -8.23
N THR A 135 -2.23 -13.05 -7.58
CA THR A 135 -1.60 -12.31 -6.48
C THR A 135 -1.19 -13.24 -5.32
N THR A 136 -2.02 -14.23 -5.01
CA THR A 136 -1.71 -15.24 -3.98
C THR A 136 -0.48 -16.07 -4.33
N GLU A 137 -0.36 -16.54 -5.58
CA GLU A 137 0.85 -17.24 -6.04
C GLU A 137 2.09 -16.34 -6.03
N ALA A 138 1.93 -15.06 -6.45
CA ALA A 138 3.02 -14.10 -6.44
C ALA A 138 3.55 -13.86 -5.01
N ILE A 139 2.67 -13.68 -4.03
CA ILE A 139 3.05 -13.55 -2.61
C ILE A 139 3.87 -14.76 -2.15
N GLN A 140 3.44 -15.96 -2.50
CA GLN A 140 4.15 -17.19 -2.11
C GLN A 140 5.55 -17.24 -2.73
N ILE A 141 5.69 -16.91 -4.01
CA ILE A 141 6.99 -16.89 -4.72
C ILE A 141 7.91 -15.85 -4.09
N ILE A 142 7.45 -14.62 -3.88
CA ILE A 142 8.22 -13.54 -3.27
C ILE A 142 8.76 -13.97 -1.90
N LYS A 143 7.90 -14.48 -1.03
CA LYS A 143 8.29 -14.94 0.31
C LYS A 143 9.30 -16.09 0.27
N LYS A 144 9.18 -16.99 -0.71
CA LYS A 144 10.12 -18.10 -0.88
C LYS A 144 11.49 -17.61 -1.36
N LEU A 145 11.52 -16.63 -2.27
CA LEU A 145 12.77 -16.04 -2.75
C LEU A 145 13.48 -15.18 -1.68
N TRP A 146 12.74 -14.58 -0.74
CA TRP A 146 13.33 -13.83 0.38
C TRP A 146 13.81 -14.70 1.55
N ARG A 147 13.59 -16.00 1.46
CA ARG A 147 13.96 -16.91 2.53
C ARG A 147 15.47 -17.05 2.65
N LYS A 148 15.97 -17.09 3.90
CA LYS A 148 17.39 -17.33 4.16
C LYS A 148 17.75 -18.80 3.93
N GLU A 149 18.98 -19.06 3.50
CA GLU A 149 19.48 -20.44 3.21
C GLU A 149 19.35 -21.38 4.41
N GLU A 150 19.61 -20.89 5.63
CA GLU A 150 19.48 -21.66 6.88
C GLU A 150 18.07 -22.20 7.15
N ASP A 151 17.06 -21.66 6.45
CA ASP A 151 15.67 -22.09 6.55
C ASP A 151 15.24 -23.06 5.44
N VAL A 152 16.05 -23.21 4.39
CA VAL A 152 15.69 -24.01 3.20
C VAL A 152 15.59 -25.50 3.52
N GLY A 153 16.46 -26.04 4.40
CA GLY A 153 16.46 -27.45 4.81
C GLY A 153 15.35 -27.86 5.79
N LYS A 154 14.55 -26.92 6.29
CA LYS A 154 13.53 -27.18 7.32
C LYS A 154 12.13 -27.39 6.77
N VAL A 155 11.93 -27.35 5.45
CA VAL A 155 10.62 -27.54 4.83
C VAL A 155 10.40 -29.01 4.51
N LYS A 156 9.56 -29.68 5.29
CA LYS A 156 8.92 -30.91 4.85
C LYS A 156 7.94 -30.55 3.73
N GLU A 157 7.99 -31.30 2.63
CA GLU A 157 6.98 -31.29 1.59
C GLU A 157 5.62 -31.40 2.24
N SER A 158 4.71 -30.46 2.01
CA SER A 158 3.31 -30.65 2.38
C SER A 158 2.72 -31.68 1.43
N GLU A 159 2.53 -32.89 1.91
CA GLU A 159 1.72 -33.89 1.25
C GLU A 159 0.29 -33.38 1.17
N GLY A 160 -0.16 -33.06 -0.02
CA GLY A 160 -1.55 -32.66 -0.29
C GLY A 160 -1.65 -31.76 -1.50
N ASN A 161 -2.05 -32.27 -2.57
CA ASN A 161 -2.70 -31.81 -3.84
C ASN A 161 -2.69 -30.33 -4.24
N GLU A 162 -1.79 -29.46 -3.76
CA GLU A 162 -1.71 -28.06 -4.15
C GLU A 162 -0.27 -27.61 -4.37
N ARG A 163 0.04 -27.32 -5.64
CA ARG A 163 1.13 -26.45 -6.11
C ARG A 163 2.50 -26.85 -5.56
N SER A 164 3.14 -27.83 -6.18
CA SER A 164 4.45 -28.31 -5.77
C SER A 164 5.51 -27.22 -5.93
N TYR A 165 6.19 -26.90 -4.85
CA TYR A 165 7.44 -26.17 -4.89
C TYR A 165 8.49 -26.94 -4.12
N TYR A 166 9.74 -26.79 -4.53
CA TYR A 166 10.89 -27.34 -3.80
C TYR A 166 12.11 -26.45 -4.00
N TYR A 167 13.11 -26.67 -3.16
CA TYR A 167 14.45 -26.15 -3.36
C TYR A 167 15.38 -27.31 -3.66
N ASP A 168 16.31 -27.12 -4.61
CA ASP A 168 17.39 -28.09 -4.79
C ASP A 168 18.47 -27.94 -3.70
N ASN A 169 19.52 -28.78 -3.79
CA ASN A 169 20.59 -28.81 -2.80
C ASN A 169 21.41 -27.51 -2.72
N ASP A 170 21.39 -26.70 -3.78
CA ASP A 170 22.06 -25.41 -3.87
C ASP A 170 21.13 -24.24 -3.53
N GLY A 171 19.90 -24.52 -3.10
CA GLY A 171 18.91 -23.55 -2.67
C GLY A 171 18.18 -22.84 -3.81
N PHE A 172 18.16 -23.42 -5.02
CA PHE A 172 17.37 -22.88 -6.12
C PHE A 172 15.90 -23.27 -5.99
N LEU A 173 15.02 -22.29 -6.10
CA LEU A 173 13.57 -22.46 -6.05
C LEU A 173 13.03 -22.99 -7.38
N TYR A 174 12.21 -24.00 -7.29
CA TYR A 174 11.29 -24.49 -8.32
C TYR A 174 9.87 -24.30 -7.82
N PHE A 175 9.03 -23.65 -8.61
CA PHE A 175 7.61 -23.41 -8.27
C PHE A 175 6.76 -23.69 -9.51
N ASN A 176 5.81 -24.61 -9.40
CA ASN A 176 4.91 -24.99 -10.48
C ASN A 176 3.47 -24.66 -10.10
N GLY A 177 3.13 -23.36 -10.18
CA GLY A 177 1.79 -22.86 -9.90
C GLY A 177 0.86 -22.96 -11.11
N GLN A 178 -0.37 -22.54 -10.91
CA GLN A 178 -1.35 -22.42 -11.99
C GLN A 178 -1.00 -21.27 -12.93
N TYR A 179 -0.52 -20.16 -12.38
CA TYR A 179 -0.25 -18.91 -13.11
C TYR A 179 1.22 -18.61 -13.30
N PHE A 180 2.07 -19.00 -12.35
CA PHE A 180 3.49 -18.77 -12.43
C PHE A 180 4.28 -20.08 -12.38
N LYS A 181 5.29 -20.14 -13.23
CA LYS A 181 6.26 -21.25 -13.25
C LYS A 181 7.66 -20.69 -13.05
N ILE A 182 8.27 -21.01 -11.92
CA ILE A 182 9.64 -20.61 -11.60
C ILE A 182 10.53 -21.84 -11.72
N LYS A 183 11.69 -21.68 -12.39
CA LYS A 183 12.68 -22.74 -12.57
C LYS A 183 14.05 -22.18 -12.25
N ASN A 184 14.82 -22.88 -11.40
CA ASN A 184 16.19 -22.52 -11.04
C ASN A 184 16.33 -21.07 -10.54
N ALA A 185 15.39 -20.55 -9.73
CA ALA A 185 15.45 -19.18 -9.26
C ALA A 185 16.11 -19.09 -7.88
N LYS A 186 17.12 -18.24 -7.77
CA LYS A 186 17.79 -17.90 -6.50
C LYS A 186 18.15 -16.42 -6.49
N LEU A 187 17.91 -15.75 -5.38
CA LEU A 187 18.45 -14.41 -5.18
C LEU A 187 19.88 -14.54 -4.67
N TYR A 188 20.87 -14.12 -5.48
CA TYR A 188 22.28 -14.06 -5.08
C TYR A 188 22.56 -12.92 -4.09
N SER A 189 21.64 -11.97 -4.00
CA SER A 189 21.64 -10.88 -3.03
C SER A 189 20.28 -10.86 -2.32
N PRO A 190 20.05 -11.75 -1.34
CA PRO A 190 18.81 -11.78 -0.56
C PRO A 190 18.71 -10.56 0.36
N PRO A 191 17.52 -10.20 0.84
CA PRO A 191 17.36 -9.05 1.73
C PRO A 191 18.14 -9.25 3.04
N LEU A 192 18.72 -8.17 3.55
CA LEU A 192 19.46 -8.15 4.83
C LEU A 192 18.52 -8.24 6.03
N MET A 193 17.38 -7.52 5.93
CA MET A 193 16.37 -7.47 6.98
C MET A 193 15.07 -8.13 6.49
N LYS A 194 14.15 -8.42 7.42
CA LYS A 194 12.79 -8.82 7.05
C LYS A 194 12.09 -7.65 6.36
N ILE A 195 11.68 -7.82 5.11
CA ILE A 195 10.84 -6.86 4.41
C ILE A 195 9.39 -7.13 4.80
N PRO A 196 8.70 -6.20 5.49
CA PRO A 196 7.27 -6.34 5.77
C PRO A 196 6.48 -6.39 4.45
N LEU A 197 5.56 -7.34 4.37
CA LEU A 197 4.69 -7.53 3.22
C LEU A 197 3.25 -7.31 3.63
N TYR A 198 2.59 -6.34 2.99
CA TYR A 198 1.21 -5.96 3.25
C TYR A 198 0.34 -6.27 2.04
N MET A 199 -0.94 -6.53 2.24
CA MET A 199 -1.86 -6.76 1.12
C MET A 199 -3.05 -5.80 1.19
N ALA A 200 -3.37 -5.18 0.05
CA ALA A 200 -4.59 -4.40 -0.09
C ALA A 200 -5.79 -5.33 -0.25
N ALA A 201 -6.79 -5.16 0.61
CA ALA A 201 -8.02 -5.92 0.56
C ALA A 201 -9.21 -5.13 1.12
N SER A 202 -10.38 -5.34 0.51
CA SER A 202 -11.67 -4.80 0.94
C SER A 202 -12.77 -5.85 0.99
N GLY A 203 -12.62 -6.95 0.25
CA GLY A 203 -13.54 -8.08 0.25
C GLY A 203 -13.08 -9.21 1.16
N GLU A 204 -14.00 -10.08 1.55
CA GLU A 204 -13.78 -11.17 2.52
C GLU A 204 -12.64 -12.12 2.10
N GLU A 205 -12.65 -12.62 0.85
CA GLU A 205 -11.65 -13.59 0.39
C GLU A 205 -10.23 -12.99 0.34
N ALA A 206 -10.10 -11.76 -0.18
CA ALA A 206 -8.83 -11.05 -0.20
C ALA A 206 -8.30 -10.79 1.22
N THR A 207 -9.19 -10.46 2.15
CA THR A 207 -8.85 -10.25 3.56
C THR A 207 -8.37 -11.53 4.24
N ARG A 208 -8.99 -12.69 3.95
CA ARG A 208 -8.51 -14.00 4.43
C ARG A 208 -7.10 -14.30 3.92
N ILE A 209 -6.84 -14.02 2.64
CA ILE A 209 -5.51 -14.20 2.03
C ILE A 209 -4.49 -13.27 2.69
N ALA A 210 -4.84 -12.01 2.92
CA ALA A 210 -3.97 -11.08 3.64
C ALA A 210 -3.60 -11.61 5.03
N GLY A 211 -4.57 -12.04 5.85
CA GLY A 211 -4.32 -12.63 7.16
C GLY A 211 -3.41 -13.86 7.10
N ARG A 212 -3.65 -14.74 6.14
CA ARG A 212 -2.88 -15.98 5.97
C ARG A 212 -1.42 -15.72 5.58
N TYR A 213 -1.17 -14.83 4.63
CA TYR A 213 0.13 -14.78 3.95
C TYR A 213 0.96 -13.54 4.24
N THR A 214 0.41 -12.46 4.81
CA THR A 214 1.11 -11.18 4.92
C THR A 214 1.32 -10.70 6.36
N ASP A 215 2.06 -9.61 6.53
CA ASP A 215 2.36 -9.00 7.83
C ASP A 215 1.37 -7.87 8.18
N GLY A 216 0.40 -7.59 7.30
CA GLY A 216 -0.65 -6.62 7.57
C GLY A 216 -1.60 -6.42 6.39
N LEU A 217 -2.67 -5.70 6.70
CA LEU A 217 -3.78 -5.38 5.81
C LEU A 217 -3.76 -3.89 5.46
N ILE A 218 -3.85 -3.56 4.19
CA ILE A 218 -4.13 -2.20 3.71
C ILE A 218 -5.60 -2.17 3.27
N THR A 219 -6.39 -1.23 3.78
CA THR A 219 -7.78 -1.11 3.37
C THR A 219 -8.23 0.35 3.27
N VAL A 220 -9.18 0.61 2.38
CA VAL A 220 -9.82 1.92 2.20
C VAL A 220 -11.14 2.03 2.97
N GLN A 221 -11.47 1.02 3.79
CA GLN A 221 -12.68 1.04 4.60
C GLN A 221 -12.65 2.17 5.63
N LYS A 222 -13.79 2.83 5.78
CA LYS A 222 -13.97 3.82 6.84
C LYS A 222 -14.03 3.14 8.22
N PRO A 223 -13.74 3.86 9.31
CA PRO A 223 -13.73 3.30 10.66
C PRO A 223 -14.99 2.49 11.02
N ASP A 224 -16.17 3.01 10.69
CA ASP A 224 -17.46 2.38 10.98
C ASP A 224 -17.68 1.02 10.29
N LYS A 225 -16.99 0.76 9.17
CA LYS A 225 -17.08 -0.48 8.37
C LYS A 225 -15.89 -1.41 8.52
N SER A 226 -14.90 -1.05 9.34
CA SER A 226 -13.62 -1.79 9.42
C SER A 226 -13.69 -3.04 10.28
N LYS A 227 -14.61 -3.11 11.24
CA LYS A 227 -14.63 -4.16 12.26
C LYS A 227 -14.73 -5.57 11.65
N GLU A 228 -15.67 -5.77 10.75
CA GLU A 228 -15.88 -7.07 10.10
C GLU A 228 -14.62 -7.53 9.34
N ILE A 229 -14.00 -6.63 8.59
CA ILE A 229 -12.76 -6.90 7.85
C ILE A 229 -11.62 -7.26 8.81
N PHE A 230 -11.52 -6.59 9.95
CA PHE A 230 -10.49 -6.90 10.95
C PHE A 230 -10.73 -8.25 11.63
N ASP A 231 -11.97 -8.59 11.94
CA ASP A 231 -12.32 -9.89 12.53
C ASP A 231 -11.95 -11.04 11.58
N ILE A 232 -12.20 -10.89 10.26
CA ILE A 232 -11.82 -11.85 9.23
C ILE A 232 -10.30 -11.96 9.13
N PHE A 233 -9.58 -10.82 9.10
CA PHE A 233 -8.13 -10.76 9.01
C PHE A 233 -7.47 -11.44 10.22
N ASP A 234 -7.88 -11.08 11.44
CA ASP A 234 -7.33 -11.57 12.69
C ASP A 234 -7.57 -13.08 12.85
N LYS A 235 -8.78 -13.54 12.49
CA LYS A 235 -9.11 -14.98 12.49
C LYS A 235 -8.20 -15.74 11.54
N SER A 236 -8.09 -15.28 10.30
CA SER A 236 -7.27 -15.95 9.29
C SER A 236 -5.77 -15.95 9.65
N ALA A 237 -5.28 -14.90 10.29
CA ALA A 237 -3.92 -14.84 10.80
C ALA A 237 -3.69 -15.84 11.95
N SER A 238 -4.62 -15.90 12.90
CA SER A 238 -4.57 -16.84 14.03
C SER A 238 -4.56 -18.29 13.57
N GLU A 239 -5.34 -18.66 12.54
CA GLU A 239 -5.36 -19.98 11.91
C GLU A 239 -3.98 -20.38 11.34
N GLN A 240 -3.09 -19.42 11.09
CA GLN A 240 -1.70 -19.64 10.66
C GLN A 240 -0.69 -19.53 11.81
N GLY A 241 -1.14 -19.49 13.04
CA GLY A 241 -0.28 -19.37 14.22
C GLY A 241 0.36 -17.99 14.40
N LYS A 242 -0.13 -16.95 13.72
CA LYS A 242 0.33 -15.57 13.91
C LYS A 242 -0.43 -14.92 15.06
N ASP A 243 0.23 -14.02 15.80
CA ASP A 243 -0.44 -13.14 16.75
C ASP A 243 -1.01 -11.92 15.98
N PRO A 244 -2.35 -11.75 15.88
CA PRO A 244 -2.95 -10.63 15.17
C PRO A 244 -2.53 -9.25 15.70
N ARG A 245 -2.17 -9.17 16.98
CA ARG A 245 -1.71 -7.91 17.61
C ARG A 245 -0.36 -7.45 17.10
N SER A 246 0.42 -8.35 16.51
CA SER A 246 1.72 -8.05 15.87
C SER A 246 1.59 -7.63 14.40
N LEU A 247 0.38 -7.68 13.83
CA LEU A 247 0.14 -7.39 12.41
C LEU A 247 -0.39 -5.96 12.24
N GLU A 248 0.02 -5.29 11.16
CA GLU A 248 -0.44 -3.95 10.89
C GLU A 248 -1.80 -3.91 10.19
N LYS A 249 -2.64 -2.96 10.60
CA LYS A 249 -3.91 -2.59 9.97
C LYS A 249 -3.78 -1.15 9.50
N ILE A 250 -3.76 -0.97 8.19
CA ILE A 250 -3.32 0.28 7.55
C ILE A 250 -4.49 0.94 6.84
N ALA A 251 -4.72 2.23 7.15
CA ALA A 251 -5.67 3.09 6.45
C ALA A 251 -4.96 4.14 5.59
N LYS A 252 -5.70 4.65 4.59
CA LYS A 252 -5.26 5.76 3.74
C LYS A 252 -6.44 6.70 3.46
N PRO A 253 -6.89 7.51 4.44
CA PRO A 253 -7.90 8.54 4.19
C PRO A 253 -7.38 9.60 3.22
N LYS A 254 -8.27 10.07 2.32
CA LYS A 254 -8.04 11.26 1.52
C LYS A 254 -8.41 12.50 2.33
N ILE A 255 -7.56 13.51 2.28
CA ILE A 255 -7.71 14.76 3.01
C ILE A 255 -7.46 15.93 2.07
N SER A 256 -8.29 16.96 2.16
CA SER A 256 -8.03 18.22 1.49
C SER A 256 -8.18 19.38 2.48
N TYR A 257 -7.13 20.19 2.60
CA TYR A 257 -7.09 21.35 3.47
C TYR A 257 -6.82 22.62 2.66
N SER A 258 -7.62 23.64 2.93
CA SER A 258 -7.37 25.04 2.59
C SER A 258 -8.24 25.89 3.48
N GLU A 259 -7.80 27.08 3.90
CA GLU A 259 -8.65 28.07 4.59
C GLU A 259 -9.89 28.46 3.76
N ASP A 260 -9.83 28.27 2.44
CA ASP A 260 -10.94 28.44 1.49
C ASP A 260 -11.53 27.07 1.14
N TYR A 261 -12.76 26.81 1.57
CA TYR A 261 -13.45 25.53 1.35
C TYR A 261 -13.60 25.17 -0.13
N ASP A 262 -13.89 26.14 -1.00
CA ASP A 262 -14.08 25.87 -2.43
C ASP A 262 -12.76 25.46 -3.09
N LYS A 263 -11.64 26.04 -2.66
CA LYS A 263 -10.31 25.60 -3.10
C LYS A 263 -9.99 24.19 -2.60
N ALA A 264 -10.30 23.89 -1.35
CA ALA A 264 -10.11 22.54 -0.80
C ALA A 264 -10.95 21.50 -1.55
N LEU A 265 -12.22 21.79 -1.81
CA LEU A 265 -13.10 20.93 -2.59
C LEU A 265 -12.59 20.73 -4.02
N LYS A 266 -12.25 21.81 -4.71
CA LYS A 266 -11.73 21.74 -6.09
C LYS A 266 -10.47 20.91 -6.21
N ALA A 267 -9.59 20.94 -5.23
CA ALA A 267 -8.34 20.17 -5.23
C ALA A 267 -8.56 18.65 -5.15
N THR A 268 -9.74 18.18 -4.76
CA THR A 268 -10.10 16.76 -4.74
C THR A 268 -10.42 16.18 -6.13
N GLU A 269 -10.61 17.04 -7.14
CA GLU A 269 -11.06 16.65 -8.49
C GLU A 269 -10.19 15.58 -9.13
N PHE A 270 -8.88 15.67 -8.98
CA PHE A 270 -7.92 14.71 -9.50
C PHE A 270 -8.22 13.25 -9.08
N TRP A 271 -8.82 13.06 -7.91
CA TRP A 271 -9.11 11.75 -7.34
C TRP A 271 -10.55 11.29 -7.53
N ARG A 272 -11.38 12.05 -8.23
CA ARG A 272 -12.79 11.75 -8.47
C ARG A 272 -12.97 10.39 -9.15
N ALA A 273 -12.11 10.03 -10.12
CA ALA A 273 -12.20 8.76 -10.83
C ALA A 273 -12.02 7.53 -9.92
N SER A 274 -11.27 7.66 -8.84
CA SER A 274 -11.11 6.58 -7.85
C SER A 274 -12.39 6.30 -7.03
N LEU A 275 -13.46 7.07 -7.23
CA LEU A 275 -14.76 6.94 -6.58
C LEU A 275 -15.84 6.36 -7.51
N ILE A 276 -15.51 6.03 -8.75
CA ILE A 276 -16.43 5.30 -9.63
C ILE A 276 -16.77 3.97 -8.96
N GLU A 277 -18.03 3.56 -9.05
CA GLU A 277 -18.49 2.28 -8.50
C GLU A 277 -17.79 1.12 -9.20
N ASP A 278 -17.35 0.14 -8.41
CA ASP A 278 -16.62 -1.04 -8.89
C ASP A 278 -15.40 -0.75 -9.79
N VAL A 279 -14.78 0.42 -9.62
CA VAL A 279 -13.70 0.92 -10.49
C VAL A 279 -12.55 -0.09 -10.66
N PHE A 280 -12.27 -0.93 -9.67
CA PHE A 280 -11.24 -1.96 -9.72
C PHE A 280 -11.63 -3.18 -10.58
N ASP A 281 -12.91 -3.36 -10.89
CA ASP A 281 -13.40 -4.44 -11.73
C ASP A 281 -13.69 -3.99 -13.19
N LEU A 282 -13.70 -2.67 -13.42
CA LEU A 282 -13.90 -2.12 -14.75
C LEU A 282 -12.68 -2.40 -15.65
N ASP A 283 -12.96 -2.81 -16.88
CA ASP A 283 -11.96 -2.91 -17.97
C ASP A 283 -11.79 -1.55 -18.67
N ILE A 284 -11.42 -0.53 -17.90
CA ILE A 284 -11.14 0.81 -18.42
C ILE A 284 -9.68 1.14 -18.18
N SER A 285 -8.88 1.12 -19.23
CA SER A 285 -7.44 1.36 -19.19
C SER A 285 -7.02 2.77 -19.61
N ASP A 286 -7.91 3.51 -20.28
CA ASP A 286 -7.65 4.85 -20.79
C ASP A 286 -8.03 5.91 -19.73
N PRO A 287 -7.07 6.68 -19.21
CA PRO A 287 -7.34 7.73 -18.21
C PRO A 287 -8.34 8.79 -18.67
N ARG A 288 -8.42 9.07 -20.00
CA ARG A 288 -9.40 10.02 -20.56
C ARG A 288 -10.82 9.52 -20.38
N LYS A 289 -11.04 8.21 -20.56
CA LYS A 289 -12.35 7.58 -20.35
C LYS A 289 -12.71 7.50 -18.88
N LEU A 290 -11.73 7.23 -18.00
CA LEU A 290 -11.93 7.25 -16.55
C LEU A 290 -12.32 8.64 -16.07
N GLU A 291 -11.63 9.67 -16.54
CA GLU A 291 -11.93 11.07 -16.21
C GLU A 291 -13.33 11.46 -16.68
N GLN A 292 -13.67 11.14 -17.95
CA GLN A 292 -15.01 11.43 -18.49
C GLN A 292 -16.09 10.72 -17.67
N LYS A 293 -15.95 9.43 -17.41
CA LYS A 293 -16.90 8.64 -16.63
C LYS A 293 -17.04 9.20 -15.20
N ALA A 294 -15.95 9.63 -14.59
CA ALA A 294 -15.98 10.23 -13.27
C ALA A 294 -16.77 11.55 -13.25
N LYS A 295 -16.58 12.41 -14.25
CA LYS A 295 -17.35 13.65 -14.40
C LYS A 295 -18.86 13.41 -14.59
N GLU A 296 -19.23 12.30 -15.23
CA GLU A 296 -20.63 11.95 -15.50
C GLU A 296 -21.29 11.23 -14.31
N GLU A 297 -20.59 10.37 -13.59
CA GLU A 297 -21.19 9.42 -12.63
C GLU A 297 -20.87 9.72 -11.16
N VAL A 298 -19.85 10.51 -10.87
CA VAL A 298 -19.45 10.81 -9.48
C VAL A 298 -19.84 12.25 -9.10
N PRO A 299 -20.95 12.44 -8.38
CA PRO A 299 -21.36 13.77 -7.92
C PRO A 299 -20.47 14.30 -6.81
N ASP A 300 -20.49 15.63 -6.59
CA ASP A 300 -19.70 16.29 -5.55
C ASP A 300 -20.03 15.77 -4.14
N GLU A 301 -21.27 15.36 -3.91
CA GLU A 301 -21.70 14.78 -2.64
C GLU A 301 -20.88 13.51 -2.33
N LYS A 302 -20.67 12.63 -3.31
CA LYS A 302 -19.84 11.42 -3.15
C LYS A 302 -18.37 11.77 -2.86
N VAL A 303 -17.86 12.84 -3.47
CA VAL A 303 -16.51 13.36 -3.19
C VAL A 303 -16.42 13.86 -1.75
N LYS A 304 -17.38 14.69 -1.30
CA LYS A 304 -17.45 15.21 0.07
C LYS A 304 -17.56 14.09 1.12
N GLU A 305 -18.31 13.04 0.82
CA GLU A 305 -18.42 11.87 1.71
C GLU A 305 -17.14 11.05 1.79
N SER A 306 -16.35 11.04 0.72
CA SER A 306 -15.18 10.16 0.57
C SER A 306 -13.84 10.81 0.93
N THR A 307 -13.84 12.15 1.14
CA THR A 307 -12.65 12.93 1.43
C THR A 307 -12.89 13.81 2.65
N LEU A 308 -11.96 13.86 3.57
CA LEU A 308 -12.00 14.80 4.70
C LEU A 308 -11.60 16.19 4.19
N ILE A 309 -12.59 17.04 3.90
CA ILE A 309 -12.38 18.42 3.43
C ILE A 309 -12.51 19.34 4.62
N VAL A 310 -11.44 20.04 4.98
CA VAL A 310 -11.39 20.90 6.16
C VAL A 310 -10.82 22.28 5.86
N THR A 311 -11.27 23.28 6.60
CA THR A 311 -10.76 24.67 6.57
C THR A 311 -9.93 25.02 7.80
N SER A 312 -9.99 24.19 8.84
CA SER A 312 -9.08 24.19 9.99
C SER A 312 -8.40 22.81 10.06
N ILE A 313 -7.08 22.80 10.21
CA ILE A 313 -6.32 21.55 10.19
C ILE A 313 -6.57 20.69 11.44
N GLU A 314 -6.90 21.31 12.57
CA GLU A 314 -7.21 20.65 13.84
C GLU A 314 -8.49 19.82 13.76
N ASP A 315 -9.39 20.14 12.82
CA ASP A 315 -10.60 19.36 12.56
C ASP A 315 -10.29 17.93 12.05
N LEU A 316 -9.04 17.65 11.66
CA LEU A 316 -8.57 16.32 11.29
C LEU A 316 -8.26 15.43 12.50
N ILE A 317 -8.04 15.98 13.70
CA ILE A 317 -7.64 15.20 14.88
C ILE A 317 -8.69 14.13 15.20
N LYS A 318 -9.95 14.52 15.36
CA LYS A 318 -11.04 13.60 15.71
C LYS A 318 -11.26 12.50 14.66
N PRO A 319 -11.38 12.81 13.35
CA PRO A 319 -11.49 11.76 12.33
C PRO A 319 -10.32 10.78 12.33
N ILE A 320 -9.09 11.25 12.55
CA ILE A 320 -7.92 10.37 12.63
C ILE A 320 -7.95 9.50 13.88
N GLU A 321 -8.36 10.05 15.04
CA GLU A 321 -8.56 9.26 16.26
C GLU A 321 -9.57 8.12 16.07
N GLU A 322 -10.64 8.32 15.29
CA GLU A 322 -11.62 7.26 15.01
C GLU A 322 -10.99 6.06 14.29
N TYR A 323 -10.03 6.29 13.37
CA TYR A 323 -9.26 5.17 12.78
C TYR A 323 -8.53 4.37 13.85
N PHE A 324 -7.83 5.04 14.76
CA PHE A 324 -7.09 4.33 15.81
C PHE A 324 -8.00 3.66 16.85
N LYS A 325 -9.17 4.24 17.16
CA LYS A 325 -10.14 3.65 18.10
C LYS A 325 -10.70 2.33 17.62
N VAL A 326 -10.92 2.16 16.32
CA VAL A 326 -11.44 0.92 15.75
C VAL A 326 -10.37 -0.14 15.49
N GLY A 327 -9.07 0.19 15.68
CA GLY A 327 -7.98 -0.76 15.65
C GLY A 327 -7.01 -0.65 14.48
N TYR A 328 -7.06 0.42 13.70
CA TYR A 328 -5.96 0.72 12.77
C TYR A 328 -4.69 1.00 13.56
N THR A 329 -3.56 0.51 13.08
CA THR A 329 -2.24 0.70 13.68
C THR A 329 -1.46 1.81 12.98
N ARG A 330 -1.74 2.03 11.68
CA ARG A 330 -1.08 3.05 10.88
C ARG A 330 -2.07 3.74 9.95
N VAL A 331 -1.98 5.08 9.86
CA VAL A 331 -2.80 5.89 8.97
C VAL A 331 -1.90 6.72 8.07
N TYR A 332 -1.91 6.43 6.77
CA TYR A 332 -1.19 7.22 5.78
C TYR A 332 -2.04 8.38 5.30
N ILE A 333 -1.56 9.58 5.50
CA ILE A 333 -2.25 10.83 5.17
C ILE A 333 -2.10 11.12 3.69
N HIS A 334 -3.19 10.90 2.94
CA HIS A 334 -3.25 11.16 1.51
C HIS A 334 -3.81 12.57 1.28
N SER A 335 -2.93 13.55 1.21
CA SER A 335 -3.31 14.91 0.90
C SER A 335 -3.68 15.08 -0.57
N THR A 336 -4.78 15.80 -0.79
CA THR A 336 -5.18 16.34 -2.09
C THR A 336 -5.23 17.87 -2.04
N SER A 337 -4.58 18.48 -1.04
CA SER A 337 -4.62 19.92 -0.79
C SER A 337 -4.01 20.72 -1.94
N PRO A 338 -4.48 21.96 -2.19
CA PRO A 338 -3.99 22.77 -3.30
C PRO A 338 -2.52 23.17 -3.15
N ASN A 339 -1.98 23.18 -1.92
CA ASN A 339 -0.57 23.45 -1.62
C ASN A 339 -0.03 22.37 -0.68
N GLU A 340 0.71 21.40 -1.24
CA GLU A 340 1.19 20.23 -0.50
C GLU A 340 2.25 20.57 0.55
N ILE A 341 3.15 21.51 0.28
CA ILE A 341 4.17 21.93 1.27
C ILE A 341 3.53 22.60 2.47
N GLU A 342 2.61 23.50 2.24
CA GLU A 342 1.85 24.18 3.31
C GLU A 342 1.08 23.15 4.13
N PHE A 343 0.37 22.23 3.46
CA PHE A 343 -0.34 21.15 4.13
C PHE A 343 0.59 20.33 5.05
N ILE A 344 1.74 19.88 4.55
CA ILE A 344 2.71 19.10 5.33
C ILE A 344 3.13 19.88 6.59
N GLN A 345 3.47 21.16 6.44
CA GLN A 345 3.95 21.99 7.54
C GLN A 345 2.88 22.22 8.61
N VAL A 346 1.67 22.62 8.21
CA VAL A 346 0.57 22.86 9.14
C VAL A 346 0.11 21.57 9.81
N PHE A 347 -0.01 20.48 9.04
CA PHE A 347 -0.37 19.16 9.58
C PHE A 347 0.64 18.67 10.63
N CYS A 348 1.92 18.84 10.38
CA CYS A 348 2.96 18.42 11.33
C CYS A 348 2.91 19.23 12.63
N ASN A 349 2.71 20.53 12.53
CA ASN A 349 2.70 21.41 13.70
C ASN A 349 1.50 21.13 14.61
N GLU A 350 0.32 20.92 14.06
CA GLU A 350 -0.92 20.85 14.82
C GLU A 350 -1.39 19.39 15.04
N VAL A 351 -1.38 18.57 14.00
CA VAL A 351 -1.96 17.22 14.08
C VAL A 351 -0.91 16.19 14.47
N LEU A 352 0.23 16.13 13.77
CA LEU A 352 1.26 15.13 14.06
C LEU A 352 1.86 15.32 15.46
N SER A 353 2.08 16.58 15.91
CA SER A 353 2.52 16.90 17.25
C SER A 353 1.55 16.39 18.31
N TYR A 354 0.24 16.59 18.13
CA TYR A 354 -0.80 16.08 19.02
C TYR A 354 -0.68 14.56 19.22
N PHE A 355 -0.56 13.78 18.14
CA PHE A 355 -0.43 12.33 18.25
C PHE A 355 0.90 11.88 18.86
N ASN A 356 1.99 12.58 18.59
CA ASN A 356 3.30 12.28 19.18
C ASN A 356 3.35 12.58 20.67
N ASP A 357 2.69 13.61 21.14
CA ASP A 357 2.63 13.96 22.57
C ASP A 357 1.65 13.06 23.33
N ALA A 358 0.54 12.67 22.73
CA ALA A 358 -0.41 11.72 23.31
C ALA A 358 0.19 10.32 23.53
N THR A 359 1.23 9.94 22.79
CA THR A 359 1.97 8.67 23.01
C THR A 359 2.94 8.72 24.18
N LYS A 360 3.24 9.91 24.72
CA LYS A 360 4.14 10.12 25.87
C LYS A 360 3.41 10.16 27.21
N MET A 361 2.07 10.26 27.23
CA MET A 361 1.22 10.22 28.41
C MET A 361 0.66 8.79 28.64
#